data_3cc4de129b825c0f3a357001611fdd42
#
_entry.id   3cc4de129b825c0f3a357001611fdd42
#
_cell.length_a   1.000
_cell.length_b   1.000
_cell.length_c   1.000
_cell.angle_alpha   90.00
_cell.angle_beta   90.00
_cell.angle_gamma   90.00
#
_symmetry.space_group_name_H-M   'P 1'
#
loop_
_entity.id
_entity.type
_entity.pdbx_description
1 polymer ?
#
loop_
_entity_poly.entity_id
_entity_poly.type
_entity_poly.pdbx_seq_one_letter_code
_entity_poly.pdbx_strand_id
1 'polypeptide(L)'
;MPLKEEALNLAVRVDSVAIASGAANTLIRTDTGWDAYNTDVFGIQMALASKKFRSVAILGTGATARSAIVAMQEIDKSVVIWGRNSAAIKQLTAEYEIKTEPLLHKAVQADLVISTLPPRGLDEHLDSVLAKPSGLLLDVAYDPWPSRAAGLWGPERTVSGLEMLIWQAVGQQRLFAGNDLSEPLPGEKELLFAIRSALDMAK
;
A
#
# COMPACT_ATOMS: atom_id res chain seq x y z
N MET A 1 10.26 2.35 -8.71
CA MET A 1 9.63 3.67 -8.79
C MET A 1 10.48 4.68 -8.00
N PRO A 2 11.58 5.16 -8.54
CA PRO A 2 12.53 5.98 -7.78
C PRO A 2 12.06 7.43 -7.60
N LEU A 3 11.08 7.90 -8.38
CA LEU A 3 10.75 9.32 -8.49
C LEU A 3 9.80 9.88 -7.42
N LYS A 4 9.28 9.07 -6.49
CA LYS A 4 8.29 9.54 -5.49
C LYS A 4 8.84 10.57 -4.50
N GLU A 5 10.11 10.45 -4.15
CA GLU A 5 10.81 11.40 -3.27
C GLU A 5 11.19 12.66 -4.05
N GLU A 6 11.61 12.51 -5.31
CA GLU A 6 11.90 13.66 -6.20
C GLU A 6 10.62 14.46 -6.48
N ALA A 7 9.49 13.79 -6.72
CA ALA A 7 8.21 14.44 -6.92
C ALA A 7 7.81 15.29 -5.69
N LEU A 8 8.05 14.78 -4.48
CA LEU A 8 7.81 15.52 -3.25
C LEU A 8 8.64 16.81 -3.20
N ASN A 9 9.91 16.73 -3.59
CA ASN A 9 10.84 17.87 -3.56
C ASN A 9 10.55 18.93 -4.63
N LEU A 10 9.82 18.60 -5.69
CA LEU A 10 9.42 19.55 -6.75
C LEU A 10 8.23 20.42 -6.35
N ALA A 11 7.49 20.03 -5.30
CA ALA A 11 6.24 20.69 -4.95
C ALA A 11 6.46 21.97 -4.15
N VAL A 12 5.62 22.97 -4.43
CA VAL A 12 5.51 24.19 -3.64
C VAL A 12 4.61 23.97 -2.43
N ARG A 13 3.59 23.13 -2.60
CA ARG A 13 2.70 22.69 -1.53
C ARG A 13 2.65 21.18 -1.49
N VAL A 14 2.75 20.63 -0.29
CA VAL A 14 2.73 19.18 -0.06
C VAL A 14 1.59 18.83 0.88
N ASP A 15 0.77 17.88 0.48
CA ASP A 15 -0.29 17.33 1.31
C ASP A 15 0.27 16.63 2.56
N SER A 16 -0.49 16.66 3.65
CA SER A 16 -0.08 16.10 4.95
C SER A 16 0.25 14.61 4.87
N VAL A 17 -0.48 13.84 4.08
CA VAL A 17 -0.25 12.41 3.85
C VAL A 17 1.04 12.18 3.06
N ALA A 18 1.31 13.03 2.07
CA ALA A 18 2.56 12.97 1.31
C ALA A 18 3.77 13.35 2.18
N ILE A 19 3.62 14.34 3.09
CA ILE A 19 4.64 14.67 4.10
C ILE A 19 4.88 13.46 5.01
N ALA A 20 3.83 12.93 5.61
CA ALA A 20 3.92 11.81 6.55
C ALA A 20 4.57 10.56 5.94
N SER A 21 4.28 10.26 4.67
CA SER A 21 4.85 9.09 3.97
C SER A 21 6.21 9.37 3.33
N GLY A 22 6.66 10.62 3.30
CA GLY A 22 7.91 11.04 2.63
C GLY A 22 7.92 10.73 1.13
N ALA A 23 6.75 10.69 0.49
CA ALA A 23 6.64 10.31 -0.93
C ALA A 23 5.39 10.91 -1.57
N ALA A 24 5.48 11.32 -2.84
CA ALA A 24 4.35 11.74 -3.66
C ALA A 24 4.27 10.90 -4.94
N ASN A 25 3.06 10.47 -5.28
CA ASN A 25 2.79 9.78 -6.54
C ASN A 25 1.94 10.62 -7.51
N THR A 26 1.49 11.79 -7.05
CA THR A 26 0.59 12.68 -7.80
C THR A 26 1.06 14.12 -7.66
N LEU A 27 1.20 14.81 -8.80
CA LEU A 27 1.51 16.24 -8.87
C LEU A 27 0.40 16.96 -9.64
N ILE A 28 -0.12 18.02 -9.06
CA ILE A 28 -1.12 18.88 -9.69
C ILE A 28 -0.50 20.24 -9.97
N ARG A 29 -0.58 20.68 -11.23
CA ARG A 29 -0.10 21.99 -11.63
C ARG A 29 -1.03 23.08 -11.12
N THR A 30 -0.45 24.10 -10.49
CA THR A 30 -1.13 25.32 -10.02
C THR A 30 -0.49 26.56 -10.62
N ASP A 31 -1.05 27.72 -10.40
CA ASP A 31 -0.45 28.98 -10.86
C ASP A 31 0.90 29.28 -10.18
N THR A 32 1.13 28.74 -9.00
CA THR A 32 2.36 28.95 -8.20
C THR A 32 3.38 27.84 -8.34
N GLY A 33 3.04 26.72 -8.99
CA GLY A 33 3.95 25.56 -9.14
C GLY A 33 3.22 24.23 -9.11
N TRP A 34 3.70 23.31 -8.28
CA TRP A 34 3.14 21.97 -8.15
C TRP A 34 2.65 21.71 -6.73
N ASP A 35 1.46 21.12 -6.60
CA ASP A 35 0.97 20.53 -5.37
C ASP A 35 1.21 19.02 -5.39
N ALA A 36 1.79 18.47 -4.34
CA ALA A 36 2.12 17.04 -4.25
C ALA A 36 1.19 16.28 -3.31
N TYR A 37 0.77 15.10 -3.74
CA TYR A 37 -0.13 14.20 -3.01
C TYR A 37 0.39 12.77 -3.04
N ASN A 38 -0.04 11.96 -2.06
CA ASN A 38 0.21 10.52 -2.06
C ASN A 38 -1.10 9.73 -1.97
N THR A 39 -1.60 9.29 -3.13
CA THR A 39 -2.82 8.48 -3.21
C THR A 39 -2.60 6.99 -2.93
N ASP A 40 -1.38 6.51 -2.72
CA ASP A 40 -1.12 5.12 -2.32
C ASP A 40 -1.74 4.81 -0.95
N VAL A 41 -1.69 5.77 -0.01
CA VAL A 41 -2.30 5.65 1.32
C VAL A 41 -3.80 5.42 1.19
N PHE A 42 -4.48 6.27 0.42
CA PHE A 42 -5.89 6.11 0.08
C PHE A 42 -6.17 4.76 -0.60
N GLY A 43 -5.33 4.36 -1.57
CA GLY A 43 -5.47 3.09 -2.28
C GLY A 43 -5.41 1.88 -1.35
N ILE A 44 -4.48 1.87 -0.38
CA ILE A 44 -4.35 0.79 0.62
C ILE A 44 -5.58 0.76 1.54
N GLN A 45 -6.02 1.91 2.05
CA GLN A 45 -7.18 2.01 2.93
C GLN A 45 -8.45 1.51 2.24
N MET A 46 -8.70 1.93 1.01
CA MET A 46 -9.88 1.54 0.26
C MET A 46 -9.86 0.06 -0.15
N ALA A 47 -8.70 -0.50 -0.51
CA ALA A 47 -8.56 -1.93 -0.79
C ALA A 47 -8.88 -2.80 0.44
N LEU A 48 -8.71 -2.27 1.64
CA LEU A 48 -8.91 -2.95 2.91
C LEU A 48 -10.19 -2.53 3.66
N ALA A 49 -10.98 -1.57 3.13
CA ALA A 49 -12.10 -0.94 3.84
C ALA A 49 -13.17 -1.93 4.35
N SER A 50 -13.40 -3.05 3.63
CA SER A 50 -14.35 -4.09 4.04
C SER A 50 -13.74 -5.16 4.94
N LYS A 51 -12.45 -5.11 5.24
CA LYS A 51 -11.72 -6.14 5.97
C LYS A 51 -11.62 -5.80 7.46
N LYS A 52 -11.57 -6.83 8.30
CA LYS A 52 -11.41 -6.68 9.76
C LYS A 52 -10.09 -7.28 10.20
N PHE A 53 -9.28 -6.52 10.90
CA PHE A 53 -7.99 -6.92 11.45
C PHE A 53 -7.61 -6.01 12.61
N ARG A 54 -6.75 -6.49 13.50
CA ARG A 54 -6.25 -5.77 14.68
C ARG A 54 -4.74 -5.55 14.64
N SER A 55 -4.01 -6.59 14.24
CA SER A 55 -2.55 -6.56 14.13
C SER A 55 -2.14 -6.51 12.65
N VAL A 56 -1.10 -5.73 12.35
CA VAL A 56 -0.61 -5.54 10.98
C VAL A 56 0.89 -5.79 10.94
N ALA A 57 1.34 -6.59 9.99
CA ALA A 57 2.75 -6.70 9.64
C ALA A 57 2.98 -6.16 8.22
N ILE A 58 3.93 -5.24 8.09
CA ILE A 58 4.36 -4.70 6.80
C ILE A 58 5.69 -5.34 6.42
N LEU A 59 5.74 -5.96 5.25
CA LEU A 59 6.93 -6.60 4.71
C LEU A 59 7.55 -5.72 3.63
N GLY A 60 8.76 -5.20 3.89
CA GLY A 60 9.47 -4.26 3.02
C GLY A 60 9.77 -2.93 3.71
N THR A 61 10.66 -2.11 3.10
CA THR A 61 11.17 -0.87 3.69
C THR A 61 11.21 0.30 2.69
N GLY A 62 10.56 0.16 1.53
CA GLY A 62 10.54 1.18 0.47
C GLY A 62 9.44 2.24 0.65
N ALA A 63 9.26 3.09 -0.36
CA ALA A 63 8.24 4.15 -0.36
C ALA A 63 6.83 3.62 -0.14
N THR A 64 6.47 2.47 -0.75
CA THR A 64 5.16 1.84 -0.54
C THR A 64 5.00 1.31 0.88
N ALA A 65 6.08 0.86 1.54
CA ALA A 65 6.03 0.47 2.95
C ALA A 65 5.73 1.69 3.84
N ARG A 66 6.33 2.86 3.57
CA ARG A 66 5.99 4.11 4.28
C ARG A 66 4.52 4.48 4.09
N SER A 67 4.01 4.42 2.85
CA SER A 67 2.58 4.64 2.59
C SER A 67 1.69 3.65 3.35
N ALA A 68 2.10 2.38 3.45
CA ALA A 68 1.36 1.38 4.22
C ALA A 68 1.37 1.65 5.73
N ILE A 69 2.51 2.09 6.28
CA ILE A 69 2.59 2.51 7.69
C ILE A 69 1.61 3.65 7.96
N VAL A 70 1.67 4.72 7.17
CA VAL A 70 0.77 5.88 7.31
C VAL A 70 -0.69 5.45 7.18
N ALA A 71 -1.04 4.63 6.18
CA ALA A 71 -2.39 4.13 5.98
C ALA A 71 -2.94 3.40 7.21
N MET A 72 -2.10 2.64 7.92
CA MET A 72 -2.49 1.89 9.10
C MET A 72 -2.55 2.78 10.37
N GLN A 73 -1.65 3.77 10.48
CA GLN A 73 -1.66 4.70 11.60
C GLN A 73 -2.90 5.61 11.57
N GLU A 74 -3.33 6.08 10.40
CA GLU A 74 -4.54 6.88 10.25
C GLU A 74 -5.82 6.16 10.69
N ILE A 75 -5.82 4.82 10.72
CA ILE A 75 -6.93 4.00 11.20
C ILE A 75 -6.64 3.34 12.56
N ASP A 76 -5.68 3.88 13.31
CA ASP A 76 -5.29 3.47 14.67
C ASP A 76 -4.97 1.96 14.80
N LYS A 77 -4.10 1.45 13.91
CA LYS A 77 -3.61 0.07 13.93
C LYS A 77 -2.16 0.00 14.38
N SER A 78 -1.88 -0.95 15.29
CA SER A 78 -0.51 -1.26 15.65
C SER A 78 0.20 -1.99 14.52
N VAL A 79 1.40 -1.51 14.17
CA VAL A 79 2.19 -1.99 13.04
C VAL A 79 3.49 -2.58 13.53
N VAL A 80 3.87 -3.73 12.97
CA VAL A 80 5.24 -4.24 13.02
C VAL A 80 5.82 -4.27 11.61
N ILE A 81 7.14 -4.06 11.48
CA ILE A 81 7.82 -4.09 10.20
C ILE A 81 8.82 -5.24 10.13
N TRP A 82 8.88 -5.86 8.96
CA TRP A 82 9.89 -6.84 8.59
C TRP A 82 10.57 -6.44 7.28
N GLY A 83 11.87 -6.69 7.19
CA GLY A 83 12.64 -6.46 5.97
C GLY A 83 14.09 -6.91 6.11
N ARG A 84 14.83 -6.89 5.00
CA ARG A 84 16.24 -7.32 4.94
C ARG A 84 17.23 -6.20 5.26
N ASN A 85 16.82 -4.94 5.02
CA ASN A 85 17.67 -3.78 5.26
C ASN A 85 17.52 -3.28 6.70
N SER A 86 18.43 -3.68 7.57
CA SER A 86 18.40 -3.31 8.99
C SER A 86 18.54 -1.81 9.25
N ALA A 87 19.29 -1.09 8.41
CA ALA A 87 19.43 0.37 8.54
C ALA A 87 18.09 1.08 8.22
N ALA A 88 17.41 0.67 7.13
CA ALA A 88 16.09 1.20 6.78
C ALA A 88 15.03 0.84 7.84
N ILE A 89 15.06 -0.37 8.40
CA ILE A 89 14.17 -0.75 9.50
C ILE A 89 14.38 0.16 10.70
N LYS A 90 15.63 0.38 11.12
CA LYS A 90 15.96 1.25 12.25
C LYS A 90 15.46 2.68 12.02
N GLN A 91 15.61 3.19 10.81
CA GLN A 91 15.09 4.52 10.45
C GLN A 91 13.56 4.55 10.56
N LEU A 92 12.85 3.60 9.92
CA LEU A 92 11.38 3.57 9.93
C LEU A 92 10.79 3.37 11.32
N THR A 93 11.40 2.52 12.15
CA THR A 93 10.92 2.30 13.52
C THR A 93 11.08 3.54 14.39
N ALA A 94 12.12 4.33 14.17
CA ALA A 94 12.32 5.60 14.87
C ALA A 94 11.39 6.71 14.34
N GLU A 95 11.22 6.81 13.01
CA GLU A 95 10.43 7.85 12.35
C GLU A 95 8.93 7.70 12.63
N TYR A 96 8.42 6.47 12.59
CA TYR A 96 6.98 6.17 12.73
C TYR A 96 6.59 5.60 14.09
N GLU A 97 7.51 5.49 15.04
CA GLU A 97 7.30 4.91 16.38
C GLU A 97 6.68 3.49 16.35
N ILE A 98 7.02 2.70 15.33
CA ILE A 98 6.55 1.33 15.15
C ILE A 98 7.59 0.31 15.64
N LYS A 99 7.15 -0.95 15.80
CA LYS A 99 8.02 -2.04 16.24
C LYS A 99 8.55 -2.84 15.05
N THR A 100 9.67 -3.53 15.25
CA THR A 100 10.16 -4.53 14.30
C THR A 100 9.77 -5.94 14.76
N GLU A 101 9.43 -6.81 13.79
CA GLU A 101 9.40 -8.26 14.00
C GLU A 101 10.49 -8.89 13.11
N PRO A 102 11.63 -9.29 13.68
CA PRO A 102 12.78 -9.74 12.89
C PRO A 102 12.57 -11.13 12.27
N LEU A 103 11.60 -11.89 12.75
CA LEU A 103 11.34 -13.26 12.32
C LEU A 103 10.13 -13.28 11.37
N LEU A 104 10.37 -13.52 10.07
CA LEU A 104 9.30 -13.53 9.06
C LEU A 104 8.16 -14.49 9.43
N HIS A 105 8.48 -15.70 9.92
CA HIS A 105 7.45 -16.68 10.30
C HIS A 105 6.53 -16.20 11.44
N LYS A 106 6.95 -15.20 12.23
CA LYS A 106 6.09 -14.53 13.21
C LYS A 106 5.33 -13.36 12.57
N ALA A 107 6.02 -12.55 11.76
CA ALA A 107 5.38 -11.41 11.08
C ALA A 107 4.16 -11.85 10.25
N VAL A 108 4.27 -12.97 9.52
CA VAL A 108 3.18 -13.49 8.69
C VAL A 108 1.99 -14.09 9.47
N GLN A 109 2.05 -14.14 10.80
CA GLN A 109 0.92 -14.56 11.65
C GLN A 109 0.05 -13.37 12.11
N ALA A 110 0.36 -12.14 11.70
CA ALA A 110 -0.51 -10.99 11.94
C ALA A 110 -1.89 -11.17 11.29
N ASP A 111 -2.91 -10.49 11.83
CA ASP A 111 -4.26 -10.51 11.26
C ASP A 111 -4.28 -9.96 9.82
N LEU A 112 -3.37 -9.03 9.50
CA LEU A 112 -3.12 -8.51 8.16
C LEU A 112 -1.62 -8.46 7.89
N VAL A 113 -1.21 -9.02 6.77
CA VAL A 113 0.14 -8.87 6.20
C VAL A 113 0.03 -7.98 4.96
N ILE A 114 0.81 -6.90 4.91
CA ILE A 114 0.96 -6.06 3.72
C ILE A 114 2.35 -6.30 3.14
N SER A 115 2.43 -7.04 2.04
CA SER A 115 3.67 -7.28 1.31
C SER A 115 3.91 -6.13 0.33
N THR A 116 4.92 -5.31 0.61
CA THR A 116 5.38 -4.23 -0.28
C THR A 116 6.69 -4.60 -0.99
N LEU A 117 7.00 -5.89 -1.00
CA LEU A 117 8.17 -6.44 -1.68
C LEU A 117 7.98 -6.40 -3.21
N PRO A 118 9.05 -6.39 -3.98
CA PRO A 118 8.96 -6.52 -5.44
C PRO A 118 8.31 -7.86 -5.83
N PRO A 119 7.83 -8.01 -7.06
CA PRO A 119 7.27 -9.26 -7.56
C PRO A 119 8.15 -10.46 -7.19
N ARG A 120 7.55 -11.52 -6.66
CA ARG A 120 8.21 -12.72 -6.10
C ARG A 120 9.07 -12.50 -4.86
N GLY A 121 9.22 -11.27 -4.37
CA GLY A 121 10.10 -10.99 -3.22
C GLY A 121 9.66 -11.68 -1.92
N LEU A 122 8.38 -11.92 -1.71
CA LEU A 122 7.90 -12.74 -0.60
C LEU A 122 8.07 -14.23 -0.90
N ASP A 123 7.88 -14.64 -2.14
CA ASP A 123 7.94 -16.04 -2.56
C ASP A 123 9.27 -16.72 -2.22
N GLU A 124 10.38 -15.97 -2.32
CA GLU A 124 11.73 -16.42 -1.99
C GLU A 124 11.89 -16.80 -0.50
N HIS A 125 11.01 -16.30 0.35
CA HIS A 125 11.07 -16.50 1.81
C HIS A 125 10.01 -17.46 2.34
N LEU A 126 9.07 -17.93 1.51
CA LEU A 126 7.94 -18.75 1.96
C LEU A 126 8.36 -20.09 2.57
N ASP A 127 9.50 -20.64 2.16
CA ASP A 127 10.02 -21.89 2.71
C ASP A 127 10.43 -21.75 4.21
N SER A 128 10.64 -20.51 4.69
CA SER A 128 10.84 -20.20 6.10
C SER A 128 9.54 -20.03 6.90
N VAL A 129 8.39 -20.04 6.25
CA VAL A 129 7.07 -19.91 6.89
C VAL A 129 6.63 -21.29 7.39
N LEU A 130 6.85 -21.55 8.68
CA LEU A 130 6.66 -22.86 9.30
C LEU A 130 5.17 -23.25 9.45
N ALA A 131 4.27 -22.28 9.57
CA ALA A 131 2.84 -22.49 9.74
C ALA A 131 2.05 -21.69 8.72
N LYS A 132 0.99 -22.30 8.19
CA LYS A 132 0.10 -21.60 7.24
C LYS A 132 -0.46 -20.32 7.89
N PRO A 133 -0.33 -19.15 7.24
CA PRO A 133 -0.87 -17.90 7.76
C PRO A 133 -2.41 -17.97 7.89
N SER A 134 -2.94 -17.40 8.98
CA SER A 134 -4.38 -17.40 9.25
C SER A 134 -5.07 -16.07 8.94
N GLY A 135 -4.30 -14.99 8.90
CA GLY A 135 -4.75 -13.63 8.61
C GLY A 135 -4.99 -13.35 7.13
N LEU A 136 -5.12 -12.08 6.82
CA LEU A 136 -5.25 -11.55 5.45
C LEU A 136 -3.88 -11.26 4.85
N LEU A 137 -3.77 -11.29 3.54
CA LEU A 137 -2.64 -10.77 2.76
C LEU A 137 -3.14 -9.67 1.83
N LEU A 138 -2.54 -8.49 1.88
CA LEU A 138 -2.49 -7.56 0.77
C LEU A 138 -1.10 -7.70 0.13
N ASP A 139 -1.03 -8.29 -1.06
CA ASP A 139 0.23 -8.34 -1.82
C ASP A 139 0.20 -7.23 -2.87
N VAL A 140 1.03 -6.19 -2.70
CA VAL A 140 1.06 -5.05 -3.64
C VAL A 140 1.59 -5.43 -5.02
N ALA A 141 2.27 -6.57 -5.15
CA ALA A 141 2.57 -7.18 -6.43
C ALA A 141 1.29 -7.74 -7.06
N TYR A 142 1.06 -7.43 -8.33
CA TYR A 142 -0.12 -7.86 -9.08
C TYR A 142 0.21 -8.55 -10.42
N ASP A 143 1.48 -8.58 -10.79
CA ASP A 143 1.98 -9.27 -11.99
C ASP A 143 3.34 -9.93 -11.70
N PRO A 144 3.48 -11.25 -11.90
CA PRO A 144 2.42 -12.21 -12.24
C PRO A 144 1.45 -12.48 -11.08
N TRP A 145 0.19 -12.77 -11.41
CA TRP A 145 -0.85 -13.07 -10.43
C TRP A 145 -1.56 -14.39 -10.75
N PRO A 146 -1.92 -15.24 -9.75
CA PRO A 146 -1.58 -15.06 -8.33
C PRO A 146 -0.09 -15.30 -8.05
N SER A 147 0.44 -14.57 -7.05
CA SER A 147 1.77 -14.87 -6.51
C SER A 147 1.77 -16.20 -5.75
N ARG A 148 2.95 -16.82 -5.53
CA ARG A 148 3.06 -18.01 -4.67
C ARG A 148 2.56 -17.72 -3.25
N ALA A 149 2.83 -16.51 -2.75
CA ALA A 149 2.30 -16.05 -1.47
C ALA A 149 0.77 -16.02 -1.47
N ALA A 150 0.13 -15.44 -2.49
CA ALA A 150 -1.32 -15.44 -2.64
C ALA A 150 -1.90 -16.87 -2.64
N GLY A 151 -1.23 -17.82 -3.29
CA GLY A 151 -1.60 -19.25 -3.26
C GLY A 151 -1.54 -19.85 -1.85
N LEU A 152 -0.54 -19.47 -1.04
CA LEU A 152 -0.40 -19.97 0.34
C LEU A 152 -1.52 -19.46 1.25
N TRP A 153 -1.89 -18.17 1.14
CA TRP A 153 -3.01 -17.60 1.90
C TRP A 153 -4.36 -18.09 1.42
N GLY A 154 -4.51 -18.29 0.12
CA GLY A 154 -5.76 -18.66 -0.55
C GLY A 154 -6.61 -17.44 -0.95
N PRO A 155 -7.49 -17.60 -1.97
CA PRO A 155 -8.18 -16.49 -2.62
C PRO A 155 -9.05 -15.66 -1.67
N GLU A 156 -9.73 -16.31 -0.71
CA GLU A 156 -10.63 -15.63 0.24
C GLU A 156 -9.91 -14.71 1.24
N ARG A 157 -8.60 -14.92 1.42
CA ARG A 157 -7.79 -14.19 2.39
C ARG A 157 -6.72 -13.32 1.74
N THR A 158 -6.77 -13.18 0.43
CA THR A 158 -5.81 -12.39 -0.32
C THR A 158 -6.49 -11.23 -1.02
N VAL A 159 -5.89 -10.06 -0.91
CA VAL A 159 -6.23 -8.86 -1.68
C VAL A 159 -5.08 -8.61 -2.64
N SER A 160 -5.36 -8.53 -3.92
CA SER A 160 -4.36 -8.23 -4.95
C SER A 160 -3.97 -6.75 -4.90
N GLY A 161 -2.70 -6.46 -5.16
CA GLY A 161 -2.21 -5.10 -5.37
C GLY A 161 -2.93 -4.34 -6.48
N LEU A 162 -3.64 -5.06 -7.35
CA LEU A 162 -4.50 -4.46 -8.36
C LEU A 162 -5.65 -3.64 -7.75
N GLU A 163 -6.24 -4.09 -6.64
CA GLU A 163 -7.27 -3.30 -5.93
C GLU A 163 -6.67 -1.99 -5.37
N MET A 164 -5.48 -2.05 -4.79
CA MET A 164 -4.75 -0.84 -4.38
C MET A 164 -4.47 0.09 -5.58
N LEU A 165 -4.03 -0.48 -6.72
CA LEU A 165 -3.74 0.26 -7.94
C LEU A 165 -4.98 0.98 -8.49
N ILE A 166 -6.14 0.31 -8.49
CA ILE A 166 -7.41 0.88 -8.92
C ILE A 166 -7.78 2.06 -8.01
N TRP A 167 -7.78 1.85 -6.71
CA TRP A 167 -8.21 2.90 -5.78
C TRP A 167 -7.25 4.10 -5.73
N GLN A 168 -5.93 3.88 -5.83
CA GLN A 168 -5.00 5.01 -5.91
C GLN A 168 -5.22 5.82 -7.19
N ALA A 169 -5.57 5.17 -8.32
CA ALA A 169 -5.90 5.85 -9.56
C ALA A 169 -7.22 6.63 -9.46
N VAL A 170 -8.24 6.07 -8.80
CA VAL A 170 -9.48 6.80 -8.48
C VAL A 170 -9.17 8.03 -7.62
N GLY A 171 -8.33 7.90 -6.59
CA GLY A 171 -7.88 9.03 -5.79
C GLY A 171 -7.21 10.12 -6.64
N GLN A 172 -6.35 9.74 -7.59
CA GLN A 172 -5.76 10.68 -8.54
C GLN A 172 -6.84 11.40 -9.38
N GLN A 173 -7.83 10.68 -9.89
CA GLN A 173 -8.92 11.30 -10.67
C GLN A 173 -9.77 12.26 -9.82
N ARG A 174 -10.04 11.95 -8.54
CA ARG A 174 -10.70 12.89 -7.64
C ARG A 174 -9.91 14.20 -7.53
N LEU A 175 -8.61 14.11 -7.25
CA LEU A 175 -7.73 15.27 -7.17
C LEU A 175 -7.64 16.06 -8.49
N PHE A 176 -7.56 15.38 -9.64
CA PHE A 176 -7.54 16.04 -10.97
C PHE A 176 -8.88 16.74 -11.30
N ALA A 177 -9.99 16.27 -10.76
CA ALA A 177 -11.29 16.92 -10.88
C ALA A 177 -11.46 18.13 -9.92
N GLY A 178 -10.47 18.40 -9.07
CA GLY A 178 -10.52 19.49 -8.10
C GLY A 178 -11.22 19.12 -6.78
N ASN A 179 -11.54 17.85 -6.57
CA ASN A 179 -12.12 17.31 -5.33
C ASN A 179 -11.00 16.95 -4.33
N ASP A 180 -11.37 16.74 -3.09
CA ASP A 180 -10.50 16.02 -2.17
C ASP A 180 -10.73 14.50 -2.22
N LEU A 181 -9.90 13.72 -1.50
CA LEU A 181 -9.99 12.26 -1.52
C LEU A 181 -11.28 11.71 -0.85
N SER A 182 -12.00 12.50 -0.08
CA SER A 182 -13.26 12.10 0.57
C SER A 182 -14.48 12.27 -0.36
N GLU A 183 -14.34 13.02 -1.45
CA GLU A 183 -15.44 13.35 -2.37
C GLU A 183 -15.45 12.42 -3.59
N PRO A 184 -16.38 11.45 -3.69
CA PRO A 184 -16.49 10.59 -4.84
C PRO A 184 -16.79 11.35 -6.13
N LEU A 185 -16.28 10.84 -7.25
CA LEU A 185 -16.61 11.37 -8.57
C LEU A 185 -18.07 11.04 -8.97
N PRO A 186 -18.73 11.89 -9.74
CA PRO A 186 -19.97 11.50 -10.39
C PRO A 186 -19.77 10.24 -11.24
N GLY A 187 -20.60 9.22 -11.04
CA GLY A 187 -20.47 7.95 -11.79
C GLY A 187 -19.30 7.06 -11.37
N GLU A 188 -18.69 7.29 -10.21
CA GLU A 188 -17.51 6.54 -9.76
C GLU A 188 -17.77 5.04 -9.59
N LYS A 189 -18.97 4.63 -9.21
CA LYS A 189 -19.35 3.21 -9.10
C LYS A 189 -19.34 2.52 -10.45
N GLU A 190 -19.86 3.17 -11.47
CA GLU A 190 -19.89 2.71 -12.86
C GLU A 190 -18.46 2.66 -13.43
N LEU A 191 -17.64 3.65 -13.12
CA LEU A 191 -16.23 3.68 -13.48
C LEU A 191 -15.46 2.51 -12.87
N LEU A 192 -15.61 2.27 -11.57
CA LEU A 192 -14.99 1.14 -10.88
C LEU A 192 -15.41 -0.21 -11.47
N PHE A 193 -16.70 -0.36 -11.77
CA PHE A 193 -17.20 -1.56 -12.43
C PHE A 193 -16.57 -1.76 -13.82
N ALA A 194 -16.50 -0.71 -14.63
CA ALA A 194 -15.91 -0.76 -15.96
C ALA A 194 -14.40 -1.10 -15.92
N ILE A 195 -13.64 -0.50 -14.98
CA ILE A 195 -12.22 -0.79 -14.79
C ILE A 195 -12.02 -2.27 -14.42
N ARG A 196 -12.74 -2.78 -13.41
CA ARG A 196 -12.62 -4.18 -12.99
C ARG A 196 -12.98 -5.14 -14.11
N SER A 197 -14.06 -4.86 -14.85
CA SER A 197 -14.47 -5.69 -16.00
C SER A 197 -13.40 -5.71 -17.09
N ALA A 198 -12.78 -4.57 -17.39
CA ALA A 198 -11.70 -4.51 -18.38
C ALA A 198 -10.45 -5.30 -17.95
N LEU A 199 -10.12 -5.26 -16.67
CA LEU A 199 -8.98 -6.00 -16.12
C LEU A 199 -9.22 -7.51 -16.05
N ASP A 200 -10.45 -7.95 -15.81
CA ASP A 200 -10.82 -9.36 -15.83
C ASP A 200 -10.89 -9.93 -17.25
N MET A 201 -11.16 -9.09 -18.24
CA MET A 201 -11.10 -9.48 -19.66
C MET A 201 -9.68 -9.51 -20.22
N ALA A 202 -8.71 -8.89 -19.56
CA ALA A 202 -7.30 -8.86 -19.97
C ALA A 202 -6.48 -10.04 -19.38
N LYS A 203 -7.09 -10.91 -18.59
CA LYS A 203 -6.52 -12.17 -18.05
C LYS A 203 -6.95 -13.36 -18.89
#